data_a14a3ea3bba221accabcfd45b3837011
#
_entry.id   a14a3ea3bba221accabcfd45b3837011
#
_cell.length_a   1.000
_cell.length_b   1.000
_cell.length_c   1.000
_cell.angle_alpha   90.00
_cell.angle_beta   90.00
_cell.angle_gamma   90.00
#
_symmetry.space_group_name_H-M   'P 1'
#
loop_
_entity.id
_entity.type
_entity.pdbx_description
1 polymer ?
#
loop_
_entity_poly.entity_id
_entity_poly.type
_entity_poly.pdbx_seq_one_letter_code
_entity_poly.pdbx_strand_id
1 'polypeptide(L)'
;MSLAGHKALITGAGQGIGRACAEIFASRGADLVLVDKNADTLHESAEKVKETGVEVTGLTLDLTDLERLGSELEKIPDMGKVDILVNNAGFDRPGTTAKIDKEGFEAVLGIHLSVPLFLIQLLLPSMRSAGWGRIVNVSSIYGLIGGKGEVAYSTAKAGVIGLTKSVAREAGGYGVTVNAVLPGLTRTPPIENGMAARFKEMIVADTPLGRMAEPEEVARVIAFLASEDASFITGVALPVSGGWGI
;
A
#
# COMPACT_ATOMS: atom_id res chain seq x y z
N MET A 1 11.25 14.89 -8.38
CA MET A 1 10.47 13.63 -8.32
C MET A 1 9.23 13.75 -9.20
N SER A 2 9.38 13.65 -10.52
CA SER A 2 8.25 13.58 -11.49
C SER A 2 7.80 12.12 -11.63
N LEU A 3 6.52 11.90 -11.87
CA LEU A 3 5.92 10.62 -12.26
C LEU A 3 5.18 10.75 -13.59
N ALA A 4 5.44 11.84 -14.32
CA ALA A 4 4.81 12.08 -15.62
C ALA A 4 5.20 10.99 -16.62
N GLY A 5 4.20 10.49 -17.37
CA GLY A 5 4.36 9.40 -18.33
C GLY A 5 4.28 7.99 -17.72
N HIS A 6 4.08 7.89 -16.40
CA HIS A 6 3.86 6.62 -15.69
C HIS A 6 2.38 6.42 -15.33
N LYS A 7 1.98 5.15 -15.20
CA LYS A 7 0.63 4.77 -14.78
C LYS A 7 0.69 3.92 -13.51
N ALA A 8 0.06 4.42 -12.44
CA ALA A 8 0.09 3.77 -11.14
C ALA A 8 -1.24 3.09 -10.80
N LEU A 9 -1.18 1.84 -10.34
CA LEU A 9 -2.28 1.17 -9.67
C LEU A 9 -2.12 1.31 -8.16
N ILE A 10 -3.13 1.89 -7.49
CA ILE A 10 -3.14 2.11 -6.04
C ILE A 10 -4.35 1.40 -5.44
N THR A 11 -4.10 0.48 -4.52
CA THR A 11 -5.17 -0.25 -3.80
C THR A 11 -5.52 0.41 -2.46
N GLY A 12 -6.80 0.35 -2.05
CA GLY A 12 -7.27 1.05 -0.86
C GLY A 12 -7.21 2.57 -1.02
N ALA A 13 -7.54 3.05 -2.23
CA ALA A 13 -7.37 4.44 -2.63
C ALA A 13 -8.48 5.39 -2.15
N GLY A 14 -9.55 4.87 -1.51
CA GLY A 14 -10.70 5.66 -1.08
C GLY A 14 -10.43 6.53 0.14
N GLN A 15 -9.42 6.23 0.98
CA GLN A 15 -9.14 6.98 2.21
C GLN A 15 -7.70 6.83 2.69
N GLY A 16 -7.31 7.61 3.69
CA GLY A 16 -6.05 7.50 4.41
C GLY A 16 -4.82 7.55 3.51
N ILE A 17 -3.87 6.64 3.73
CA ILE A 17 -2.59 6.61 2.98
C ILE A 17 -2.84 6.40 1.47
N GLY A 18 -3.80 5.55 1.08
CA GLY A 18 -4.09 5.29 -0.33
C GLY A 18 -4.62 6.52 -1.07
N ARG A 19 -5.55 7.29 -0.45
CA ARG A 19 -6.03 8.57 -0.99
C ARG A 19 -4.88 9.59 -1.08
N ALA A 20 -4.07 9.72 -0.04
CA ALA A 20 -2.91 10.61 -0.06
C ALA A 20 -1.89 10.23 -1.14
N CYS A 21 -1.69 8.91 -1.39
CA CYS A 21 -0.89 8.44 -2.52
C CYS A 21 -1.49 8.90 -3.85
N ALA A 22 -2.80 8.71 -4.07
CA ALA A 22 -3.46 9.13 -5.30
C ALA A 22 -3.28 10.63 -5.56
N GLU A 23 -3.49 11.48 -4.56
CA GLU A 23 -3.32 12.93 -4.66
C GLU A 23 -1.86 13.32 -4.99
N ILE A 24 -0.88 12.72 -4.32
CA ILE A 24 0.54 13.03 -4.54
C ILE A 24 1.01 12.51 -5.91
N PHE A 25 0.60 11.31 -6.31
CA PHE A 25 0.98 10.74 -7.60
C PHE A 25 0.40 11.56 -8.75
N ALA A 26 -0.89 11.94 -8.68
CA ALA A 26 -1.52 12.83 -9.64
C ALA A 26 -0.83 14.19 -9.73
N SER A 27 -0.51 14.82 -8.59
CA SER A 27 0.22 16.10 -8.55
C SER A 27 1.62 16.02 -9.16
N ARG A 28 2.18 14.80 -9.28
CA ARG A 28 3.47 14.52 -9.93
C ARG A 28 3.34 14.06 -11.38
N GLY A 29 2.11 14.03 -11.91
CA GLY A 29 1.80 13.77 -13.32
C GLY A 29 1.59 12.31 -13.69
N ALA A 30 1.41 11.40 -12.72
CA ALA A 30 1.08 9.99 -13.01
C ALA A 30 -0.40 9.81 -13.35
N ASP A 31 -0.71 8.99 -14.35
CA ASP A 31 -2.05 8.47 -14.58
C ASP A 31 -2.38 7.39 -13.54
N LEU A 32 -3.66 7.26 -13.17
CA LEU A 32 -4.04 6.45 -12.02
C LEU A 32 -5.12 5.42 -12.32
N VAL A 33 -4.92 4.21 -11.80
CA VAL A 33 -5.95 3.21 -11.56
C VAL A 33 -6.15 3.11 -10.04
N LEU A 34 -7.30 3.54 -9.57
CA LEU A 34 -7.64 3.57 -8.16
C LEU A 34 -8.60 2.43 -7.84
N VAL A 35 -8.27 1.59 -6.87
CA VAL A 35 -9.11 0.46 -6.47
C VAL A 35 -9.48 0.56 -4.99
N ASP A 36 -10.78 0.50 -4.69
CA ASP A 36 -11.30 0.42 -3.32
C ASP A 36 -12.64 -0.34 -3.32
N LYS A 37 -13.01 -0.92 -2.20
CA LYS A 37 -14.32 -1.56 -2.03
C LYS A 37 -15.46 -0.59 -1.76
N ASN A 38 -15.16 0.60 -1.26
CA ASN A 38 -16.13 1.65 -0.95
C ASN A 38 -16.26 2.59 -2.15
N ALA A 39 -17.40 2.52 -2.84
CA ALA A 39 -17.67 3.29 -4.05
C ALA A 39 -17.68 4.81 -3.79
N ASP A 40 -18.25 5.25 -2.68
CA ASP A 40 -18.41 6.69 -2.38
C ASP A 40 -17.06 7.35 -2.13
N THR A 41 -16.25 6.77 -1.24
CA THR A 41 -14.92 7.32 -0.93
C THR A 41 -13.95 7.20 -2.10
N LEU A 42 -14.08 6.15 -2.93
CA LEU A 42 -13.30 6.01 -4.15
C LEU A 42 -13.68 7.08 -5.18
N HIS A 43 -14.99 7.33 -5.35
CA HIS A 43 -15.47 8.38 -6.25
C HIS A 43 -14.94 9.77 -5.83
N GLU A 44 -15.05 10.12 -4.54
CA GLU A 44 -14.46 11.36 -4.02
C GLU A 44 -12.97 11.49 -4.31
N SER A 45 -12.20 10.41 -4.08
CA SER A 45 -10.77 10.39 -4.38
C SER A 45 -10.50 10.60 -5.87
N ALA A 46 -11.23 9.88 -6.73
CA ALA A 46 -11.07 9.98 -8.18
C ALA A 46 -11.41 11.37 -8.72
N GLU A 47 -12.51 11.98 -8.29
CA GLU A 47 -12.87 13.32 -8.71
C GLU A 47 -11.83 14.36 -8.29
N LYS A 48 -11.35 14.29 -7.05
CA LYS A 48 -10.32 15.19 -6.54
C LYS A 48 -9.03 15.13 -7.36
N VAL A 49 -8.56 13.94 -7.75
CA VAL A 49 -7.33 13.81 -8.51
C VAL A 49 -7.49 14.15 -9.99
N LYS A 50 -8.67 14.00 -10.58
CA LYS A 50 -8.96 14.46 -11.95
C LYS A 50 -8.73 15.96 -12.15
N GLU A 51 -8.89 16.77 -11.10
CA GLU A 51 -8.64 18.22 -11.14
C GLU A 51 -7.18 18.56 -11.52
N THR A 52 -6.25 17.61 -11.36
CA THR A 52 -4.83 17.77 -11.77
C THR A 52 -4.59 17.59 -13.26
N GLY A 53 -5.58 17.10 -14.01
CA GLY A 53 -5.50 16.88 -15.46
C GLY A 53 -4.93 15.53 -15.90
N VAL A 54 -4.64 14.59 -14.96
CA VAL A 54 -4.19 13.22 -15.28
C VAL A 54 -5.37 12.30 -15.60
N GLU A 55 -5.12 11.20 -16.30
CA GLU A 55 -6.12 10.15 -16.51
C GLU A 55 -6.37 9.36 -15.23
N VAL A 56 -7.65 9.17 -14.85
CA VAL A 56 -8.02 8.44 -13.64
C VAL A 56 -9.13 7.43 -13.95
N THR A 57 -8.87 6.18 -13.63
CA THR A 57 -9.86 5.09 -13.66
C THR A 57 -10.12 4.60 -12.24
N GLY A 58 -11.36 4.72 -11.77
CA GLY A 58 -11.80 4.14 -10.48
C GLY A 58 -12.44 2.78 -10.68
N LEU A 59 -12.03 1.77 -9.90
CA LEU A 59 -12.59 0.43 -9.88
C LEU A 59 -13.10 0.09 -8.47
N THR A 60 -14.42 0.02 -8.30
CA THR A 60 -15.03 -0.44 -7.04
C THR A 60 -15.02 -1.96 -6.99
N LEU A 61 -14.17 -2.52 -6.13
CA LEU A 61 -13.98 -3.96 -6.05
C LEU A 61 -13.50 -4.42 -4.67
N ASP A 62 -14.06 -5.54 -4.18
CA ASP A 62 -13.46 -6.27 -3.07
C ASP A 62 -12.27 -7.09 -3.58
N LEU A 63 -11.08 -6.72 -3.15
CA LEU A 63 -9.82 -7.33 -3.60
C LEU A 63 -9.63 -8.78 -3.13
N THR A 64 -10.41 -9.23 -2.14
CA THR A 64 -10.31 -10.61 -1.64
C THR A 64 -10.89 -11.64 -2.59
N ASP A 65 -11.73 -11.22 -3.54
CA ASP A 65 -12.22 -12.04 -4.65
C ASP A 65 -11.20 -11.98 -5.81
N LEU A 66 -10.19 -12.86 -5.76
CA LEU A 66 -9.09 -12.87 -6.72
C LEU A 66 -9.52 -13.22 -8.15
N GLU A 67 -10.56 -14.06 -8.32
CA GLU A 67 -11.08 -14.44 -9.65
C GLU A 67 -11.71 -13.21 -10.32
N ARG A 68 -12.55 -12.50 -9.57
CA ARG A 68 -13.17 -11.27 -10.04
C ARG A 68 -12.14 -10.17 -10.22
N LEU A 69 -11.16 -10.05 -9.33
CA LEU A 69 -10.10 -9.05 -9.43
C LEU A 69 -9.36 -9.14 -10.77
N GLY A 70 -8.91 -10.34 -11.17
CA GLY A 70 -8.24 -10.55 -12.45
C GLY A 70 -9.10 -10.11 -13.63
N SER A 71 -10.33 -10.61 -13.70
CA SER A 71 -11.26 -10.33 -14.80
C SER A 71 -11.68 -8.85 -14.89
N GLU A 72 -11.79 -8.14 -13.77
CA GLU A 72 -12.13 -6.71 -13.76
C GLU A 72 -10.93 -5.84 -14.14
N LEU A 73 -9.72 -6.19 -13.69
CA LEU A 73 -8.52 -5.46 -14.08
C LEU A 73 -8.23 -5.58 -15.58
N GLU A 74 -8.46 -6.74 -16.19
CA GLU A 74 -8.28 -6.93 -17.65
C GLU A 74 -9.19 -6.03 -18.49
N LYS A 75 -10.33 -5.58 -17.95
CA LYS A 75 -11.24 -4.64 -18.64
C LYS A 75 -10.78 -3.19 -18.62
N ILE A 76 -9.80 -2.86 -17.77
CA ILE A 76 -9.28 -1.49 -17.66
C ILE A 76 -8.45 -1.17 -18.92
N PRO A 77 -8.76 -0.07 -19.64
CA PRO A 77 -7.97 0.35 -20.76
C PRO A 77 -6.50 0.55 -20.36
N ASP A 78 -5.60 0.07 -21.22
CA ASP A 78 -4.15 0.23 -21.01
C ASP A 78 -3.62 -0.34 -19.68
N MET A 79 -4.29 -1.38 -19.13
CA MET A 79 -3.81 -2.06 -17.92
C MET A 79 -2.37 -2.58 -18.07
N GLY A 80 -1.98 -2.99 -19.27
CA GLY A 80 -0.60 -3.39 -19.60
C GLY A 80 0.44 -2.26 -19.54
N LYS A 81 0.01 -1.00 -19.42
CA LYS A 81 0.90 0.16 -19.25
C LYS A 81 1.09 0.53 -17.76
N VAL A 82 0.41 -0.16 -16.84
CA VAL A 82 0.64 0.04 -15.40
C VAL A 82 2.05 -0.41 -15.06
N ASP A 83 2.88 0.55 -14.68
CA ASP A 83 4.30 0.37 -14.38
C ASP A 83 4.66 0.74 -12.94
N ILE A 84 3.68 1.27 -12.18
CA ILE A 84 3.79 1.47 -10.73
C ILE A 84 2.66 0.73 -10.02
N LEU A 85 2.99 -0.04 -8.97
CA LEU A 85 2.04 -0.72 -8.11
C LEU A 85 2.22 -0.28 -6.65
N VAL A 86 1.14 0.23 -6.03
CA VAL A 86 1.09 0.51 -4.59
C VAL A 86 0.10 -0.44 -3.93
N ASN A 87 0.61 -1.47 -3.27
CA ASN A 87 -0.16 -2.40 -2.45
C ASN A 87 -0.41 -1.79 -1.06
N ASN A 88 -1.52 -1.05 -0.91
CA ASN A 88 -1.88 -0.37 0.33
C ASN A 88 -3.15 -0.91 0.98
N ALA A 89 -4.07 -1.48 0.21
CA ALA A 89 -5.32 -2.01 0.74
C ALA A 89 -5.12 -2.98 1.90
N GLY A 90 -5.98 -2.89 2.89
CA GLY A 90 -5.96 -3.80 4.02
C GLY A 90 -6.92 -3.40 5.12
N PHE A 91 -7.17 -4.33 6.01
CA PHE A 91 -7.91 -4.13 7.23
C PHE A 91 -7.25 -4.93 8.36
N ASP A 92 -7.65 -4.63 9.57
CA ASP A 92 -7.20 -5.33 10.75
C ASP A 92 -8.37 -6.05 11.44
N ARG A 93 -8.06 -7.17 12.09
CA ARG A 93 -8.94 -7.87 13.03
C ARG A 93 -8.16 -8.10 14.32
N PRO A 94 -8.19 -7.13 15.24
CA PRO A 94 -7.49 -7.24 16.51
C PRO A 94 -7.97 -8.46 17.31
N GLY A 95 -7.02 -9.22 17.79
CA GLY A 95 -7.31 -10.40 18.62
C GLY A 95 -6.04 -10.97 19.25
N THR A 96 -6.14 -11.36 20.52
CA THR A 96 -5.06 -12.12 21.17
C THR A 96 -4.97 -13.53 20.58
N THR A 97 -3.83 -14.19 20.75
CA THR A 97 -3.63 -15.58 20.30
C THR A 97 -4.73 -16.54 20.74
N ALA A 98 -5.33 -16.30 21.90
CA ALA A 98 -6.41 -17.14 22.42
C ALA A 98 -7.80 -16.83 21.81
N LYS A 99 -7.96 -15.69 21.12
CA LYS A 99 -9.27 -15.20 20.64
C LYS A 99 -9.37 -15.09 19.12
N ILE A 100 -8.25 -15.02 18.42
CA ILE A 100 -8.29 -14.97 16.95
C ILE A 100 -8.78 -16.31 16.41
N ASP A 101 -9.83 -16.29 15.60
CA ASP A 101 -10.30 -17.48 14.89
C ASP A 101 -9.55 -17.68 13.55
N LYS A 102 -9.70 -18.86 12.99
CA LYS A 102 -9.05 -19.25 11.74
C LYS A 102 -9.50 -18.34 10.60
N GLU A 103 -10.79 -18.07 10.49
CA GLU A 103 -11.37 -17.25 9.42
C GLU A 103 -10.82 -15.81 9.46
N GLY A 104 -10.80 -15.18 10.64
CA GLY A 104 -10.25 -13.86 10.82
C GLY A 104 -8.75 -13.78 10.51
N PHE A 105 -7.99 -14.80 10.90
CA PHE A 105 -6.58 -14.91 10.59
C PHE A 105 -6.35 -15.01 9.07
N GLU A 106 -7.05 -15.93 8.40
CA GLU A 106 -6.95 -16.15 6.95
C GLU A 106 -7.39 -14.93 6.15
N ALA A 107 -8.46 -14.24 6.57
CA ALA A 107 -8.92 -13.03 5.91
C ALA A 107 -7.88 -11.90 5.95
N VAL A 108 -7.21 -11.70 7.09
CA VAL A 108 -6.13 -10.71 7.22
C VAL A 108 -4.92 -11.10 6.36
N LEU A 109 -4.51 -12.37 6.38
CA LEU A 109 -3.43 -12.85 5.50
C LEU A 109 -3.82 -12.70 4.02
N GLY A 110 -5.06 -12.99 3.66
CA GLY A 110 -5.56 -12.87 2.29
C GLY A 110 -5.37 -11.48 1.71
N ILE A 111 -5.91 -10.47 2.39
CA ILE A 111 -5.85 -9.08 1.90
C ILE A 111 -4.41 -8.52 1.89
N HIS A 112 -3.57 -8.91 2.86
CA HIS A 112 -2.23 -8.34 3.00
C HIS A 112 -1.13 -9.13 2.27
N LEU A 113 -1.33 -10.40 1.93
CA LEU A 113 -0.32 -11.23 1.28
C LEU A 113 -0.78 -11.80 -0.06
N SER A 114 -1.95 -12.48 -0.10
CA SER A 114 -2.41 -13.11 -1.34
C SER A 114 -2.75 -12.07 -2.40
N VAL A 115 -3.44 -10.99 -2.03
CA VAL A 115 -3.79 -9.90 -2.97
C VAL A 115 -2.54 -9.22 -3.53
N PRO A 116 -1.58 -8.74 -2.72
CA PRO A 116 -0.33 -8.18 -3.25
C PRO A 116 0.44 -9.14 -4.15
N LEU A 117 0.56 -10.42 -3.77
CA LEU A 117 1.22 -11.42 -4.61
C LEU A 117 0.52 -11.56 -5.96
N PHE A 118 -0.82 -11.68 -5.96
CA PHE A 118 -1.60 -11.79 -7.19
C PHE A 118 -1.42 -10.56 -8.11
N LEU A 119 -1.49 -9.34 -7.56
CA LEU A 119 -1.29 -8.11 -8.32
C LEU A 119 0.14 -8.01 -8.88
N ILE A 120 1.14 -8.44 -8.12
CA ILE A 120 2.52 -8.53 -8.59
C ILE A 120 2.63 -9.53 -9.75
N GLN A 121 2.03 -10.72 -9.63
CA GLN A 121 2.03 -11.73 -10.69
C GLN A 121 1.38 -11.22 -11.99
N LEU A 122 0.33 -10.41 -11.86
CA LEU A 122 -0.38 -9.83 -12.99
C LEU A 122 0.46 -8.75 -13.72
N LEU A 123 1.12 -7.86 -12.97
CA LEU A 123 1.78 -6.67 -13.52
C LEU A 123 3.27 -6.87 -13.83
N LEU A 124 3.94 -7.76 -13.11
CA LEU A 124 5.39 -7.95 -13.25
C LEU A 124 5.83 -8.36 -14.66
N PRO A 125 5.10 -9.19 -15.43
CA PRO A 125 5.50 -9.52 -16.79
C PRO A 125 5.61 -8.31 -17.73
N SER A 126 4.66 -7.37 -17.68
CA SER A 126 4.71 -6.13 -18.48
C SER A 126 5.84 -5.21 -18.03
N MET A 127 6.04 -5.03 -16.72
CA MET A 127 7.17 -4.26 -16.17
C MET A 127 8.52 -4.84 -16.60
N ARG A 128 8.69 -6.17 -16.56
CA ARG A 128 9.91 -6.85 -17.04
C ARG A 128 10.14 -6.63 -18.52
N SER A 129 9.09 -6.72 -19.34
CA SER A 129 9.18 -6.49 -20.78
C SER A 129 9.56 -5.05 -21.13
N ALA A 130 9.06 -4.09 -20.35
CA ALA A 130 9.38 -2.67 -20.47
C ALA A 130 10.79 -2.31 -19.96
N GLY A 131 11.43 -3.19 -19.16
CA GLY A 131 12.71 -2.89 -18.52
C GLY A 131 12.59 -1.85 -17.39
N TRP A 132 11.37 -1.59 -16.91
CA TRP A 132 11.09 -0.60 -15.86
C TRP A 132 9.85 -0.99 -15.07
N GLY A 133 9.89 -0.78 -13.75
CA GLY A 133 8.74 -0.93 -12.88
C GLY A 133 9.05 -0.54 -11.45
N ARG A 134 8.02 -0.14 -10.72
CA ARG A 134 8.12 0.24 -9.29
C ARG A 134 6.99 -0.40 -8.50
N ILE A 135 7.34 -1.20 -7.51
CA ILE A 135 6.37 -1.86 -6.63
C ILE A 135 6.64 -1.40 -5.20
N VAL A 136 5.64 -0.80 -4.57
CA VAL A 136 5.72 -0.36 -3.17
C VAL A 136 4.63 -1.05 -2.35
N ASN A 137 5.04 -1.87 -1.40
CA ASN A 137 4.16 -2.59 -0.51
C ASN A 137 4.04 -1.84 0.83
N VAL A 138 2.81 -1.53 1.27
CA VAL A 138 2.58 -0.91 2.57
C VAL A 138 2.52 -2.01 3.65
N SER A 139 3.62 -2.16 4.38
CA SER A 139 3.70 -3.02 5.56
C SER A 139 3.27 -2.24 6.82
N SER A 140 3.93 -2.42 7.92
CA SER A 140 3.75 -1.71 9.20
C SER A 140 4.98 -1.90 10.07
N ILE A 141 5.18 -0.99 11.01
CA ILE A 141 6.17 -1.20 12.08
C ILE A 141 5.86 -2.47 12.88
N TYR A 142 4.59 -2.85 13.03
CA TYR A 142 4.20 -4.12 13.64
C TYR A 142 4.69 -5.36 12.89
N GLY A 143 5.06 -5.24 11.62
CA GLY A 143 5.75 -6.30 10.88
C GLY A 143 7.19 -6.55 11.35
N LEU A 144 7.80 -5.59 12.09
CA LEU A 144 9.12 -5.74 12.69
C LEU A 144 9.06 -6.13 14.16
N ILE A 145 8.24 -5.42 14.94
CA ILE A 145 8.26 -5.53 16.41
C ILE A 145 7.15 -6.40 16.97
N GLY A 146 6.13 -6.74 16.15
CA GLY A 146 4.89 -7.35 16.64
C GLY A 146 4.02 -6.38 17.44
N GLY A 147 2.71 -6.65 17.51
CA GLY A 147 1.75 -5.88 18.30
C GLY A 147 0.99 -6.78 19.26
N LYS A 148 0.81 -6.34 20.51
CA LYS A 148 -0.02 -7.06 21.48
C LYS A 148 -1.48 -7.01 21.03
N GLY A 149 -2.08 -8.20 20.78
CA GLY A 149 -3.44 -8.30 20.25
C GLY A 149 -3.53 -8.13 18.72
N GLU A 150 -2.39 -8.13 18.02
CA GLU A 150 -2.26 -7.92 16.58
C GLU A 150 -1.64 -9.14 15.88
N VAL A 151 -1.98 -10.35 16.32
CA VAL A 151 -1.32 -11.58 15.86
C VAL A 151 -1.44 -11.76 14.35
N ALA A 152 -2.66 -11.65 13.80
CA ALA A 152 -2.88 -11.80 12.36
C ALA A 152 -2.20 -10.68 11.57
N TYR A 153 -2.42 -9.43 12.00
CA TYR A 153 -1.88 -8.25 11.34
C TYR A 153 -0.35 -8.23 11.34
N SER A 154 0.28 -8.44 12.51
CA SER A 154 1.75 -8.49 12.63
C SER A 154 2.35 -9.60 11.77
N THR A 155 1.73 -10.80 11.76
CA THR A 155 2.15 -11.92 10.90
C THR A 155 2.06 -11.55 9.43
N ALA A 156 0.93 -10.98 8.99
CA ALA A 156 0.74 -10.56 7.61
C ALA A 156 1.77 -9.48 7.21
N LYS A 157 1.97 -8.47 8.05
CA LYS A 157 2.90 -7.36 7.76
C LYS A 157 4.36 -7.78 7.79
N ALA A 158 4.75 -8.76 8.61
CA ALA A 158 6.06 -9.42 8.52
C ALA A 158 6.20 -10.20 7.21
N GLY A 159 5.15 -10.91 6.79
CA GLY A 159 5.09 -11.61 5.51
C GLY A 159 5.28 -10.68 4.30
N VAL A 160 4.69 -9.47 4.33
CA VAL A 160 4.89 -8.44 3.29
C VAL A 160 6.36 -8.07 3.13
N ILE A 161 7.12 -7.98 4.24
CA ILE A 161 8.57 -7.71 4.19
C ILE A 161 9.31 -8.87 3.49
N GLY A 162 8.95 -10.12 3.80
CA GLY A 162 9.49 -11.30 3.14
C GLY A 162 9.19 -11.33 1.65
N LEU A 163 7.90 -11.11 1.29
CA LEU A 163 7.44 -11.00 -0.10
C LEU A 163 8.24 -9.93 -0.88
N THR A 164 8.37 -8.74 -0.30
CA THR A 164 9.12 -7.63 -0.89
C THR A 164 10.55 -8.02 -1.24
N LYS A 165 11.27 -8.63 -0.29
CA LYS A 165 12.67 -9.04 -0.48
C LYS A 165 12.82 -10.14 -1.52
N SER A 166 11.90 -11.11 -1.57
CA SER A 166 11.92 -12.19 -2.55
C SER A 166 11.70 -11.65 -3.96
N VAL A 167 10.63 -10.87 -4.15
CA VAL A 167 10.30 -10.30 -5.48
C VAL A 167 11.38 -9.32 -5.95
N ALA A 168 11.97 -8.53 -5.05
CA ALA A 168 13.08 -7.64 -5.39
C ALA A 168 14.28 -8.40 -6.01
N ARG A 169 14.62 -9.58 -5.48
CA ARG A 169 15.69 -10.43 -6.03
C ARG A 169 15.35 -11.01 -7.40
N GLU A 170 14.07 -11.33 -7.63
CA GLU A 170 13.61 -11.90 -8.90
C GLU A 170 13.44 -10.83 -10.00
N ALA A 171 13.11 -9.60 -9.61
CA ALA A 171 12.72 -8.52 -10.53
C ALA A 171 13.86 -7.54 -10.87
N GLY A 172 14.87 -7.43 -10.00
CA GLY A 172 15.92 -6.41 -10.10
C GLY A 172 16.71 -6.45 -11.40
N GLY A 173 17.01 -7.64 -11.93
CA GLY A 173 17.70 -7.82 -13.21
C GLY A 173 16.93 -7.30 -14.43
N TYR A 174 15.66 -6.94 -14.27
CA TYR A 174 14.78 -6.40 -15.30
C TYR A 174 14.46 -4.91 -15.11
N GLY A 175 15.20 -4.19 -14.29
CA GLY A 175 14.96 -2.76 -14.03
C GLY A 175 13.76 -2.46 -13.13
N VAL A 176 13.22 -3.49 -12.43
CA VAL A 176 12.07 -3.35 -11.53
C VAL A 176 12.54 -3.29 -10.09
N THR A 177 12.16 -2.25 -9.35
CA THR A 177 12.41 -2.15 -7.91
C THR A 177 11.18 -2.52 -7.10
N VAL A 178 11.40 -3.21 -5.97
CA VAL A 178 10.32 -3.65 -5.06
C VAL A 178 10.70 -3.31 -3.63
N ASN A 179 9.93 -2.43 -2.99
CA ASN A 179 10.24 -1.93 -1.65
C ASN A 179 9.02 -2.00 -0.73
N ALA A 180 9.24 -2.05 0.57
CA ALA A 180 8.20 -1.92 1.58
C ALA A 180 8.37 -0.63 2.37
N VAL A 181 7.24 0.06 2.63
CA VAL A 181 7.16 1.14 3.59
C VAL A 181 6.49 0.62 4.85
N LEU A 182 7.03 0.97 6.01
CA LEU A 182 6.54 0.54 7.32
C LEU A 182 6.04 1.74 8.12
N PRO A 183 4.76 2.13 7.93
CA PRO A 183 4.19 3.24 8.70
C PRO A 183 4.16 2.92 10.20
N GLY A 184 4.38 3.94 11.01
CA GLY A 184 3.97 3.99 12.41
C GLY A 184 2.48 4.37 12.53
N LEU A 185 2.10 4.90 13.70
CA LEU A 185 0.74 5.39 13.91
C LEU A 185 0.45 6.58 13.00
N THR A 186 -0.45 6.37 12.03
CA THR A 186 -0.81 7.35 11.00
C THR A 186 -2.27 7.78 11.18
N ARG A 187 -2.56 9.07 11.06
CA ARG A 187 -3.88 9.68 11.19
C ARG A 187 -4.79 9.31 10.00
N THR A 188 -5.40 8.15 10.08
CA THR A 188 -6.34 7.64 9.08
C THR A 188 -7.73 7.44 9.70
N PRO A 189 -8.82 7.47 8.93
CA PRO A 189 -10.16 7.29 9.47
C PRO A 189 -10.33 6.03 10.34
N PRO A 190 -9.79 4.85 9.99
CA PRO A 190 -9.85 3.69 10.86
C PRO A 190 -9.14 3.89 12.21
N ILE A 191 -8.02 4.60 12.24
CA ILE A 191 -7.29 4.89 13.47
C ILE A 191 -8.02 5.93 14.30
N GLU A 192 -8.52 7.01 13.67
CA GLU A 192 -9.22 8.06 14.41
C GLU A 192 -10.52 7.57 15.04
N ASN A 193 -11.30 6.79 14.31
CA ASN A 193 -12.63 6.35 14.72
C ASN A 193 -12.63 4.99 15.42
N GLY A 194 -11.63 4.13 15.20
CA GLY A 194 -11.59 2.75 15.68
C GLY A 194 -10.65 2.51 16.86
N MET A 195 -9.54 3.24 16.96
CA MET A 195 -8.56 3.01 18.03
C MET A 195 -8.89 3.84 19.27
N ALA A 196 -8.95 3.20 20.46
CA ALA A 196 -9.20 3.90 21.71
C ALA A 196 -8.09 4.93 22.02
N ALA A 197 -8.48 6.10 22.56
CA ALA A 197 -7.60 7.25 22.82
C ALA A 197 -6.35 6.86 23.62
N ARG A 198 -6.52 6.06 24.67
CA ARG A 198 -5.42 5.59 25.52
C ARG A 198 -4.31 4.84 24.76
N PHE A 199 -4.67 4.09 23.71
CA PHE A 199 -3.69 3.38 22.90
C PHE A 199 -2.96 4.34 21.94
N LYS A 200 -3.69 5.31 21.37
CA LYS A 200 -3.08 6.38 20.57
C LYS A 200 -2.07 7.17 21.41
N GLU A 201 -2.46 7.59 22.60
CA GLU A 201 -1.59 8.33 23.53
C GLU A 201 -0.34 7.53 23.92
N MET A 202 -0.50 6.23 24.20
CA MET A 202 0.62 5.35 24.54
C MET A 202 1.63 5.24 23.39
N ILE A 203 1.15 5.03 22.14
CA ILE A 203 2.02 4.92 20.98
C ILE A 203 2.68 6.27 20.67
N VAL A 204 1.94 7.37 20.77
CA VAL A 204 2.50 8.72 20.58
C VAL A 204 3.58 9.03 21.61
N ALA A 205 3.38 8.66 22.88
CA ALA A 205 4.38 8.85 23.93
C ALA A 205 5.67 8.04 23.68
N ASP A 206 5.55 6.87 23.04
CA ASP A 206 6.69 6.01 22.64
C ASP A 206 7.29 6.37 21.26
N THR A 207 6.70 7.34 20.59
CA THR A 207 7.18 7.84 19.30
C THR A 207 8.12 9.02 19.50
N PRO A 208 9.41 8.95 19.13
CA PRO A 208 10.38 10.06 19.31
C PRO A 208 9.93 11.41 18.76
N LEU A 209 9.21 11.43 17.61
CA LEU A 209 8.66 12.69 17.06
C LEU A 209 7.42 13.20 17.81
N GLY A 210 6.90 12.48 18.82
CA GLY A 210 5.85 12.91 19.73
C GLY A 210 4.48 13.14 19.11
N ARG A 211 4.20 12.58 17.94
CA ARG A 211 2.92 12.74 17.24
C ARG A 211 2.63 11.57 16.29
N MET A 212 1.38 11.51 15.85
CA MET A 212 1.00 10.66 14.71
C MET A 212 1.59 11.24 13.42
N ALA A 213 1.84 10.36 12.44
CA ALA A 213 2.11 10.79 11.07
C ALA A 213 0.82 11.24 10.39
N GLU A 214 0.90 12.21 9.49
CA GLU A 214 -0.16 12.47 8.54
C GLU A 214 -0.04 11.51 7.33
N PRO A 215 -1.16 11.11 6.69
CA PRO A 215 -1.13 10.20 5.54
C PRO A 215 -0.18 10.65 4.42
N GLU A 216 -0.09 11.97 4.19
CA GLU A 216 0.77 12.57 3.17
C GLU A 216 2.26 12.38 3.46
N GLU A 217 2.67 12.27 4.73
CA GLU A 217 4.07 12.02 5.10
C GLU A 217 4.50 10.61 4.66
N VAL A 218 3.63 9.63 4.83
CA VAL A 218 3.84 8.26 4.34
C VAL A 218 3.78 8.21 2.81
N ALA A 219 2.78 8.86 2.21
CA ALA A 219 2.56 8.88 0.76
C ALA A 219 3.72 9.55 0.00
N ARG A 220 4.37 10.58 0.57
CA ARG A 220 5.57 11.20 -0.03
C ARG A 220 6.74 10.23 -0.10
N VAL A 221 6.91 9.35 0.89
CA VAL A 221 7.95 8.31 0.88
C VAL A 221 7.62 7.24 -0.15
N ILE A 222 6.35 6.82 -0.24
CA ILE A 222 5.88 5.88 -1.27
C ILE A 222 6.16 6.45 -2.67
N ALA A 223 5.82 7.70 -2.91
CA ALA A 223 6.04 8.36 -4.20
C ALA A 223 7.54 8.60 -4.50
N PHE A 224 8.41 8.75 -3.48
CA PHE A 224 9.85 8.73 -3.67
C PHE A 224 10.33 7.36 -4.14
N LEU A 225 9.92 6.28 -3.46
CA LEU A 225 10.30 4.92 -3.84
C LEU A 225 9.74 4.49 -5.21
N ALA A 226 8.67 5.12 -5.67
CA ALA A 226 8.08 4.91 -7.00
C ALA A 226 8.73 5.76 -8.11
N SER A 227 9.68 6.66 -7.79
CA SER A 227 10.32 7.57 -8.75
C SER A 227 11.70 7.08 -9.20
N GLU A 228 12.27 7.76 -10.22
CA GLU A 228 13.65 7.56 -10.65
C GLU A 228 14.69 7.90 -9.58
N ASP A 229 14.37 8.80 -8.65
CA ASP A 229 15.28 9.19 -7.55
C ASP A 229 15.60 8.02 -6.62
N ALA A 230 14.78 6.94 -6.64
CA ALA A 230 14.98 5.71 -5.89
C ALA A 230 15.43 4.52 -6.76
N SER A 231 15.93 4.76 -7.98
CA SER A 231 16.27 3.71 -8.96
C SER A 231 17.29 2.68 -8.46
N PHE A 232 18.10 3.01 -7.47
CA PHE A 232 19.08 2.09 -6.87
C PHE A 232 18.65 1.55 -5.49
N ILE A 233 17.36 1.71 -5.14
CA ILE A 233 16.78 1.21 -3.88
C ILE A 233 15.81 0.07 -4.22
N THR A 234 16.15 -1.16 -3.81
CA THR A 234 15.25 -2.33 -3.94
C THR A 234 15.44 -3.29 -2.78
N GLY A 235 14.36 -3.98 -2.39
CA GLY A 235 14.34 -4.94 -1.29
C GLY A 235 14.37 -4.31 0.11
N VAL A 236 14.24 -2.98 0.23
CA VAL A 236 14.25 -2.31 1.53
C VAL A 236 12.90 -2.44 2.23
N ALA A 237 12.96 -2.54 3.57
CA ALA A 237 11.82 -2.35 4.46
C ALA A 237 12.07 -1.05 5.24
N LEU A 238 11.46 0.05 4.77
CA LEU A 238 11.76 1.41 5.23
C LEU A 238 10.74 1.88 6.29
N PRO A 239 11.13 2.04 7.57
CA PRO A 239 10.27 2.63 8.59
C PRO A 239 9.92 4.10 8.29
N VAL A 240 8.64 4.43 8.37
CA VAL A 240 8.10 5.80 8.35
C VAL A 240 7.25 5.95 9.61
N SER A 241 7.92 5.88 10.76
CA SER A 241 7.29 5.67 12.06
C SER A 241 7.53 6.79 13.07
N GLY A 242 8.23 7.86 12.68
CA GLY A 242 8.64 8.92 13.61
C GLY A 242 9.60 8.44 14.69
N GLY A 243 10.30 7.33 14.46
CA GLY A 243 11.22 6.68 15.39
C GLY A 243 10.56 5.61 16.27
N TRP A 244 9.23 5.39 16.18
CA TRP A 244 8.59 4.33 16.93
C TRP A 244 9.03 2.95 16.42
N GLY A 245 9.43 2.09 17.37
CA GLY A 245 9.81 0.70 17.08
C GLY A 245 11.20 0.50 16.47
N ILE A 246 12.09 1.48 16.60
CA ILE A 246 13.52 1.40 16.20
C ILE A 246 14.44 1.42 17.40
#